data_29044690dbefd70b1c4465c83ad26463
#
_entry.id   29044690dbefd70b1c4465c83ad26463
#
_cell.length_a   1.000
_cell.length_b   1.000
_cell.length_c   1.000
_cell.angle_alpha   90.00
_cell.angle_beta   90.00
_cell.angle_gamma   90.00
#
_symmetry.space_group_name_H-M   'P 1'
#
loop_
_entity.id
_entity.type
_entity.pdbx_description
1 polymer ?
#
loop_
_entity_poly.entity_id
_entity_poly.type
_entity_poly.pdbx_seq_one_letter_code
_entity_poly.pdbx_strand_id
1 'polypeptide(L)'
;MALVQDVKPEPQRLGRLVVKSGGRVYFLRTDDLVWIEAAGNYVRLHLAENSHLFRETMNGMEARLDPQRFVRIHRSRIVNSDRIKELQPWFNGEYVVILQNGTRLTLSRGYREKLQERLGKSF
;
A
#
# COMPACT_ATOMS: atom_id res chain seq x y z
N MET A 1 -24.93 20.01 9.19
CA MET A 1 -24.92 19.68 8.62
C MET A 1 -24.33 19.14 8.08
N ALA A 2 -24.52 18.97 8.02
CA ALA A 2 -24.26 18.47 7.42
C ALA A 2 -23.82 17.89 6.87
N LEU A 3 -23.92 17.94 6.97
CA LEU A 3 -23.68 17.55 6.33
C LEU A 3 -23.16 16.78 5.80
N VAL A 4 -23.18 16.67 6.09
CA VAL A 4 -22.91 16.19 5.54
C VAL A 4 -22.48 15.40 4.98
N GLN A 5 -22.61 15.30 5.19
CA GLN A 5 -22.59 14.80 4.48
C GLN A 5 -22.17 14.19 3.75
N ASP A 6 -22.31 14.23 3.93
CA ASP A 6 -22.19 13.84 3.05
C ASP A 6 -21.32 13.27 2.58
N VAL A 7 -21.31 13.29 3.02
CA VAL A 7 -20.66 12.94 2.58
C VAL A 7 -20.01 12.08 2.24
N LYS A 8 -19.79 11.80 2.21
CA LYS A 8 -19.30 11.09 1.65
C LYS A 8 -18.45 10.40 1.34
N PRO A 9 -18.49 10.34 1.14
CA PRO A 9 -18.07 9.03 0.85
C PRO A 9 -16.67 8.70 0.71
N GLU A 10 -15.97 8.83 1.67
CA GLU A 10 -14.65 8.29 1.78
C GLU A 10 -14.66 6.97 2.52
N PRO A 11 -15.72 6.15 2.40
CA PRO A 11 -15.73 4.91 3.15
C PRO A 11 -14.63 3.95 2.74
N GLN A 12 -14.10 4.09 1.52
CA GLN A 12 -13.03 3.21 1.06
C GLN A 12 -11.67 3.60 1.64
N ARG A 13 -11.58 4.73 2.33
CA ARG A 13 -10.33 5.18 2.93
C ARG A 13 -10.39 5.11 4.44
N LEU A 14 -10.87 4.00 4.91
CA LEU A 14 -10.99 3.79 6.34
C LEU A 14 -9.61 3.65 6.97
N GLY A 15 -9.49 4.07 8.23
CA GLY A 15 -8.26 3.95 8.98
C GLY A 15 -7.97 2.53 9.45
N ARG A 16 -8.85 1.59 9.16
CA ARG A 16 -8.66 0.20 9.55
C ARG A 16 -9.36 -0.72 8.58
N LEU A 17 -8.92 -1.98 8.58
CA LEU A 17 -9.50 -3.03 7.78
C LEU A 17 -9.98 -4.14 8.69
N VAL A 18 -11.05 -4.81 8.29
CA VAL A 18 -11.56 -5.98 8.99
C VAL A 18 -11.17 -7.19 8.16
N VAL A 19 -10.34 -8.06 8.72
CA VAL A 19 -9.77 -9.19 8.01
C VAL A 19 -10.19 -10.48 8.70
N LYS A 20 -10.75 -11.41 7.94
CA LYS A 20 -11.13 -12.73 8.47
C LYS A 20 -10.06 -13.73 8.06
N SER A 21 -9.52 -14.44 9.03
CA SER A 21 -8.46 -15.40 8.76
C SER A 21 -8.43 -16.43 9.87
N GLY A 22 -8.44 -17.72 9.48
CA GLY A 22 -8.31 -18.80 10.44
C GLY A 22 -9.39 -18.82 11.51
N GLY A 23 -10.62 -18.46 11.15
CA GLY A 23 -11.73 -18.43 12.09
C GLY A 23 -11.72 -17.23 13.02
N ARG A 24 -10.81 -16.31 12.80
CA ARG A 24 -10.71 -15.09 13.61
C ARG A 24 -10.98 -13.87 12.77
N VAL A 25 -11.37 -12.79 13.45
CA VAL A 25 -11.60 -11.50 12.82
C VAL A 25 -10.59 -10.54 13.39
N TYR A 26 -9.74 -10.00 12.52
CA TYR A 26 -8.71 -9.05 12.93
C TYR A 26 -9.11 -7.64 12.50
N PHE A 27 -8.86 -6.69 13.37
CA PHE A 27 -9.06 -5.28 13.08
C PHE A 27 -7.68 -4.65 12.91
N LEU A 28 -7.28 -4.46 11.66
CA LEU A 28 -5.95 -3.95 11.35
C LEU A 28 -6.02 -2.46 11.11
N ARG A 29 -5.12 -1.72 11.74
CA ARG A 29 -4.99 -0.29 11.45
C ARG A 29 -4.17 -0.15 10.17
N THR A 30 -4.65 0.69 9.25
CA THR A 30 -3.93 0.87 8.00
C THR A 30 -2.55 1.49 8.24
N ASP A 31 -2.38 2.26 9.32
CA ASP A 31 -1.09 2.83 9.67
C ASP A 31 -0.03 1.75 9.96
N ASP A 32 -0.47 0.55 10.34
CA ASP A 32 0.44 -0.54 10.66
C ASP A 32 0.83 -1.35 9.43
N LEU A 33 0.21 -1.10 8.29
CA LEU A 33 0.55 -1.79 7.05
C LEU A 33 1.89 -1.28 6.55
N VAL A 34 2.77 -2.21 6.19
CA VAL A 34 4.09 -1.88 5.66
C VAL A 34 4.03 -1.90 4.14
N TRP A 35 3.54 -2.98 3.57
CA TRP A 35 3.36 -3.08 2.13
C TRP A 35 2.33 -4.16 1.81
N ILE A 36 1.87 -4.18 0.58
CA ILE A 36 0.80 -5.07 0.14
C ILE A 36 1.19 -5.67 -1.19
N GLU A 37 0.96 -6.97 -1.35
CA GLU A 37 1.25 -7.64 -2.60
C GLU A 37 0.05 -8.43 -3.10
N ALA A 38 -0.01 -8.60 -4.40
CA ALA A 38 -1.03 -9.43 -5.02
C ALA A 38 -0.77 -10.90 -4.72
N ALA A 39 -1.83 -11.65 -4.42
CA ALA A 39 -1.72 -13.06 -4.10
C ALA A 39 -2.97 -13.78 -4.65
N GLY A 40 -3.01 -13.94 -5.99
CA GLY A 40 -4.16 -14.55 -6.65
C GLY A 40 -5.39 -13.67 -6.52
N ASN A 41 -6.46 -14.23 -5.98
CA ASN A 41 -7.70 -13.46 -5.75
C ASN A 41 -7.69 -12.70 -4.44
N TYR A 42 -6.53 -12.67 -3.77
CA TYR A 42 -6.36 -12.01 -2.49
C TYR A 42 -5.20 -11.04 -2.61
N VAL A 43 -5.07 -10.19 -1.62
CA VAL A 43 -3.85 -9.44 -1.41
C VAL A 43 -3.27 -9.88 -0.07
N ARG A 44 -1.95 -9.83 0.01
CA ARG A 44 -1.26 -10.12 1.26
C ARG A 44 -0.89 -8.80 1.92
N LEU A 45 -1.42 -8.60 3.11
CA LEU A 45 -1.18 -7.40 3.89
C LEU A 45 0.00 -7.67 4.81
N HIS A 46 1.12 -7.02 4.55
CA HIS A 46 2.33 -7.20 5.36
C HIS A 46 2.40 -6.17 6.46
N LEU A 47 2.47 -6.67 7.68
CA LEU A 47 2.67 -5.86 8.87
C LEU A 47 4.12 -6.03 9.32
N ALA A 48 4.49 -5.39 10.43
CA ALA A 48 5.87 -5.46 10.90
C ALA A 48 6.33 -6.89 11.19
N GLU A 49 5.46 -7.72 11.76
CA GLU A 49 5.85 -9.04 12.22
C GLU A 49 5.04 -10.20 11.64
N ASN A 50 3.99 -9.91 10.93
CA ASN A 50 3.18 -10.97 10.34
C ASN A 50 2.48 -10.46 9.09
N SER A 51 1.69 -11.32 8.47
CA SER A 51 0.92 -10.93 7.30
C SER A 51 -0.43 -11.63 7.33
N HIS A 52 -1.38 -11.08 6.59
CA HIS A 52 -2.72 -11.65 6.48
C HIS A 52 -3.18 -11.59 5.05
N LEU A 53 -3.96 -12.57 4.65
CA LEU A 53 -4.61 -12.53 3.34
C LEU A 53 -5.94 -11.80 3.47
N PHE A 54 -6.23 -10.97 2.50
CA PHE A 54 -7.45 -10.18 2.46
C PHE A 54 -8.04 -10.31 1.06
N ARG A 55 -9.31 -10.67 0.97
CA ARG A 55 -9.93 -10.87 -0.33
C ARG A 55 -10.25 -9.54 -0.97
N GLU A 56 -9.41 -9.14 -1.88
CA GLU A 56 -9.54 -7.87 -2.58
C GLU A 56 -8.60 -7.88 -3.78
N THR A 57 -8.89 -7.03 -4.76
CA THR A 57 -7.98 -6.81 -5.87
C THR A 57 -6.98 -5.73 -5.50
N MET A 58 -5.88 -5.64 -6.25
CA MET A 58 -4.93 -4.56 -6.03
C MET A 58 -5.56 -3.19 -6.29
N ASN A 59 -6.39 -3.10 -7.32
CA ASN A 59 -7.09 -1.85 -7.62
C ASN A 59 -8.06 -1.49 -6.49
N GLY A 60 -8.75 -2.49 -5.95
CA GLY A 60 -9.65 -2.26 -4.83
C GLY A 60 -8.92 -1.81 -3.58
N MET A 61 -7.74 -2.42 -3.32
CA MET A 61 -6.92 -1.99 -2.19
C MET A 61 -6.45 -0.55 -2.37
N GLU A 62 -5.98 -0.23 -3.57
CA GLU A 62 -5.50 1.12 -3.85
C GLU A 62 -6.60 2.14 -3.57
N ALA A 63 -7.85 1.82 -3.92
CA ALA A 63 -8.97 2.72 -3.71
C ALA A 63 -9.33 2.88 -2.23
N ARG A 64 -9.02 1.89 -1.40
CA ARG A 64 -9.34 1.91 0.03
C ARG A 64 -8.33 2.68 0.86
N LEU A 65 -7.11 2.80 0.35
CA LEU A 65 -6.01 3.35 1.14
C LEU A 65 -5.82 4.83 0.85
N ASP A 66 -5.30 5.52 1.84
CA ASP A 66 -5.03 6.95 1.72
C ASP A 66 -3.89 7.15 0.73
N PRO A 67 -4.13 7.84 -0.40
CA PRO A 67 -3.08 8.05 -1.40
C PRO A 67 -1.96 8.96 -0.92
N GLN A 68 -2.13 9.63 0.22
CA GLN A 68 -1.06 10.42 0.83
C GLN A 68 -0.03 9.53 1.52
N ARG A 69 -0.40 8.30 1.84
CA ARG A 69 0.47 7.38 2.55
C ARG A 69 0.87 6.15 1.76
N PHE A 70 -0.03 5.68 0.91
CA PHE A 70 0.17 4.44 0.18
C PHE A 70 0.29 4.72 -1.29
N VAL A 71 1.34 4.19 -1.89
CA VAL A 71 1.59 4.42 -3.31
C VAL A 71 1.84 3.10 -4.00
N ARG A 72 1.26 2.94 -5.18
CA ARG A 72 1.47 1.77 -5.99
C ARG A 72 2.82 1.91 -6.68
N ILE A 73 3.68 0.90 -6.51
CA ILE A 73 5.04 0.94 -7.08
C ILE A 73 5.23 -0.13 -8.14
N HIS A 74 4.26 -1.01 -8.27
CA HIS A 74 4.30 -2.11 -9.21
C HIS A 74 2.86 -2.56 -9.40
N ARG A 75 2.55 -3.20 -10.53
CA ARG A 75 1.17 -3.66 -10.70
C ARG A 75 0.71 -4.58 -9.56
N SER A 76 1.65 -5.24 -8.90
CA SER A 76 1.34 -6.19 -7.83
C SER A 76 1.88 -5.76 -6.47
N ARG A 77 2.27 -4.50 -6.30
CA ARG A 77 2.84 -4.03 -5.02
C ARG A 77 2.36 -2.62 -4.71
N ILE A 78 1.94 -2.43 -3.45
CA ILE A 78 1.64 -1.10 -2.89
C ILE A 78 2.49 -0.96 -1.64
N VAL A 79 3.05 0.21 -1.40
CA VAL A 79 3.92 0.41 -0.24
C VAL A 79 3.43 1.60 0.58
N ASN A 80 3.62 1.51 1.89
CA ASN A 80 3.42 2.64 2.79
C ASN A 80 4.65 3.51 2.67
N SER A 81 4.49 4.71 2.12
CA SER A 81 5.62 5.59 1.83
C SER A 81 6.38 5.99 3.09
N ASP A 82 5.73 5.99 4.25
CA ASP A 82 6.40 6.32 5.51
C ASP A 82 7.39 5.24 5.93
N ARG A 83 7.33 4.06 5.31
CA ARG A 83 8.21 2.94 5.65
C ARG A 83 9.39 2.81 4.69
N ILE A 84 9.49 3.70 3.71
CA ILE A 84 10.59 3.65 2.75
C ILE A 84 11.85 4.22 3.40
N LYS A 85 12.93 3.45 3.33
CA LYS A 85 14.21 3.88 3.84
C LYS A 85 15.03 4.55 2.75
N GLU A 86 15.09 3.93 1.57
CA GLU A 86 15.89 4.46 0.47
C GLU A 86 15.49 3.85 -0.86
N LEU A 87 15.92 4.48 -1.93
CA LEU A 87 15.72 4.00 -3.29
C LEU A 87 17.09 3.82 -3.91
N GLN A 88 17.27 2.73 -4.67
CA GLN A 88 18.51 2.48 -5.39
C GLN A 88 18.19 2.25 -6.85
N PRO A 89 18.96 2.84 -7.77
CA PRO A 89 18.76 2.57 -9.20
C PRO A 89 18.97 1.09 -9.52
N TRP A 90 18.22 0.63 -10.49
CA TRP A 90 18.33 -0.73 -10.98
C TRP A 90 18.38 -0.67 -12.51
N PHE A 91 18.15 -1.79 -13.18
CA PHE A 91 18.21 -1.86 -14.63
C PHE A 91 17.00 -1.21 -15.29
N ASN A 92 17.19 -0.70 -16.51
CA ASN A 92 16.09 -0.30 -17.40
C ASN A 92 15.14 0.73 -16.78
N GLY A 93 15.67 1.63 -15.97
CA GLY A 93 14.84 2.69 -15.37
C GLY A 93 14.02 2.24 -14.18
N GLU A 94 14.23 1.01 -13.73
CA GLU A 94 13.62 0.52 -12.49
C GLU A 94 14.44 0.96 -11.30
N TYR A 95 13.82 0.88 -10.12
CA TYR A 95 14.50 1.15 -8.87
C TYR A 95 14.19 0.03 -7.88
N VAL A 96 15.06 -0.14 -6.91
CA VAL A 96 14.79 -0.99 -5.76
C VAL A 96 14.36 -0.07 -4.63
N VAL A 97 13.19 -0.36 -4.06
CA VAL A 97 12.68 0.35 -2.89
C VAL A 97 13.06 -0.48 -1.68
N ILE A 98 13.84 0.11 -0.79
CA ILE A 98 14.28 -0.58 0.42
C ILE A 98 13.52 -0.01 1.59
N LEU A 99 12.81 -0.87 2.30
CA LEU A 99 12.00 -0.45 3.44
C LEU A 99 12.83 -0.45 4.71
N GLN A 100 12.32 0.21 5.73
CA GLN A 100 13.03 0.33 7.01
C GLN A 100 13.33 -1.02 7.64
N ASN A 101 12.50 -2.02 7.38
CA ASN A 101 12.71 -3.36 7.90
C ASN A 101 13.61 -4.23 7.01
N GLY A 102 14.19 -3.64 5.96
CA GLY A 102 15.10 -4.35 5.07
C GLY A 102 14.43 -5.01 3.87
N THR A 103 13.12 -4.99 3.77
CA THR A 103 12.41 -5.56 2.62
C THR A 103 12.79 -4.80 1.36
N ARG A 104 13.04 -5.52 0.27
CA ARG A 104 13.42 -4.93 -1.01
C ARG A 104 12.32 -5.19 -2.02
N LEU A 105 11.80 -4.13 -2.61
CA LEU A 105 10.71 -4.20 -3.58
C LEU A 105 11.14 -3.52 -4.86
N THR A 106 10.55 -3.93 -5.97
CA THR A 106 10.83 -3.32 -7.27
C THR A 106 9.86 -2.19 -7.53
N LEU A 107 10.39 -1.03 -7.90
CA LEU A 107 9.61 0.07 -8.44
C LEU A 107 9.71 -0.06 -9.95
N SER A 108 8.61 -0.44 -10.61
CA SER A 108 8.64 -0.55 -12.06
C SER A 108 8.61 0.83 -12.70
N ARG A 109 9.19 0.90 -13.92
CA ARG A 109 9.28 2.17 -14.65
C ARG A 109 7.96 2.90 -14.76
N GLY A 110 6.89 2.14 -15.02
CA GLY A 110 5.58 2.74 -15.23
C GLY A 110 4.99 3.39 -13.99
N TYR A 111 5.54 3.13 -12.82
CA TYR A 111 5.06 3.71 -11.56
C TYR A 111 6.02 4.72 -10.96
N ARG A 112 7.11 5.01 -11.65
CA ARG A 112 8.14 5.89 -11.12
C ARG A 112 7.63 7.32 -10.90
N GLU A 113 6.91 7.85 -11.88
CA GLU A 113 6.38 9.20 -11.77
C GLU A 113 5.42 9.34 -10.60
N LYS A 114 4.61 8.32 -10.38
CA LYS A 114 3.65 8.32 -9.29
C LYS A 114 4.36 8.44 -7.95
N LEU A 115 5.44 7.71 -7.79
CA LEU A 115 6.22 7.79 -6.55
C LEU A 115 6.91 9.14 -6.42
N GLN A 116 7.45 9.66 -7.52
CA GLN A 116 8.07 10.98 -7.50
C GLN A 116 7.10 12.05 -7.05
N GLU A 117 5.87 12.01 -7.57
CA GLU A 117 4.83 12.95 -7.15
C GLU A 117 4.55 12.83 -5.66
N ARG A 118 4.47 11.60 -5.18
CA ARG A 118 4.17 11.36 -3.77
C ARG A 118 5.26 11.89 -2.87
N LEU A 119 6.50 11.69 -3.26
CA LEU A 119 7.64 12.14 -2.47
C LEU A 119 7.95 13.61 -2.68
N GLY A 120 7.38 14.23 -3.71
CA GLY A 120 7.64 15.61 -4.03
C GLY A 120 9.05 15.86 -4.56
N LYS A 121 9.64 14.82 -5.16
CA LYS A 121 11.03 14.91 -5.60
C LYS A 121 11.30 13.96 -6.75
N SER A 122 12.08 14.43 -7.71
CA SER A 122 12.55 13.60 -8.81
C SER A 122 13.79 12.82 -8.39
N PHE A 123 13.94 11.65 -8.96
CA PHE A 123 15.13 10.84 -8.72
C PHE A 123 15.49 10.00 -9.96
#